data_4cff67c1cf1b0ae61669888343f8e133
#
_entry.id   4cff67c1cf1b0ae61669888343f8e133
#
_cell.length_a   1.000
_cell.length_b   1.000
_cell.length_c   1.000
_cell.angle_alpha   90.00
_cell.angle_beta   90.00
_cell.angle_gamma   90.00
#
_symmetry.space_group_name_H-M   'P 1'
#
loop_
_entity.id
_entity.type
_entity.pdbx_description
1 polymer ?
#
loop_
_entity_poly.entity_id
_entity_poly.type
_entity_poly.pdbx_seq_one_letter_code
_entity_poly.pdbx_strand_id
1 'polypeptide(L)'
;MKQPNPESIQRVEKLVETFCKKSGTTTHPNKEVTDSVVLGLAQNIDEVGRPLCPCRFYPDKKEEVKHRTWICPCDDMQIYKYCHCLLFTKADGNPITEYLPQYHDGIQAYGIIKDPTPDKGRALKNKAEEREKERVERQS
;
A
#
# COMPACT_ATOMS: atom_id res chain seq x y z
N MET A 1 5.45 -14.73 17.71
CA MET A 1 5.42 -13.31 17.35
C MET A 1 4.61 -12.52 18.36
N LYS A 2 5.15 -11.38 18.73
CA LYS A 2 4.48 -10.50 19.69
C LYS A 2 3.28 -9.84 19.03
N GLN A 3 2.15 -9.80 19.71
CA GLN A 3 0.98 -9.07 19.25
C GLN A 3 1.27 -7.57 19.23
N PRO A 4 0.84 -6.85 18.18
CA PRO A 4 1.00 -5.40 18.17
C PRO A 4 0.15 -4.73 19.24
N ASN A 5 0.53 -3.51 19.63
CA ASN A 5 -0.26 -2.72 20.55
C ASN A 5 -1.66 -2.45 19.96
N PRO A 6 -2.73 -2.51 20.80
CA PRO A 6 -4.08 -2.18 20.32
C PRO A 6 -4.18 -0.80 19.70
N GLU A 7 -3.42 0.18 20.20
CA GLU A 7 -3.37 1.53 19.63
C GLU A 7 -2.82 1.54 18.21
N SER A 8 -1.79 0.73 17.94
CA SER A 8 -1.21 0.60 16.61
C SER A 8 -2.19 -0.04 15.65
N ILE A 9 -2.92 -1.06 16.10
CA ILE A 9 -3.96 -1.71 15.29
C ILE A 9 -5.05 -0.70 14.92
N GLN A 10 -5.55 0.07 15.91
CA GLN A 10 -6.58 1.09 15.67
C GLN A 10 -6.11 2.17 14.69
N ARG A 11 -4.84 2.57 14.81
CA ARG A 11 -4.24 3.55 13.92
C ARG A 11 -4.22 3.05 12.47
N VAL A 12 -3.88 1.79 12.26
CA VAL A 12 -3.89 1.17 10.95
C VAL A 12 -5.32 1.05 10.40
N GLU A 13 -6.26 0.58 11.25
CA GLU A 13 -7.66 0.45 10.84
C GLU A 13 -8.23 1.79 10.36
N LYS A 14 -7.93 2.87 11.06
CA LYS A 14 -8.36 4.22 10.68
C LYS A 14 -7.73 4.67 9.36
N LEU A 15 -6.44 4.39 9.19
CA LEU A 15 -5.72 4.69 7.96
C LEU A 15 -6.35 3.97 6.76
N VAL A 16 -6.66 2.69 6.93
CA VAL A 16 -7.28 1.85 5.89
C VAL A 16 -8.65 2.41 5.52
N GLU A 17 -9.50 2.68 6.51
CA GLU A 17 -10.82 3.23 6.28
C GLU A 17 -10.77 4.56 5.52
N THR A 18 -9.90 5.46 5.95
CA THR A 18 -9.74 6.77 5.34
C THR A 18 -9.27 6.65 3.88
N PHE A 19 -8.28 5.80 3.65
CA PHE A 19 -7.72 5.65 2.31
C PHE A 19 -8.68 4.95 1.36
N CYS A 20 -9.45 3.97 1.83
CA CYS A 20 -10.48 3.34 1.01
C CYS A 20 -11.48 4.37 0.48
N LYS A 21 -11.90 5.29 1.33
CA LYS A 21 -12.83 6.36 0.93
C LYS A 21 -12.21 7.27 -0.14
N LYS A 22 -10.93 7.59 0.01
CA LYS A 22 -10.22 8.46 -0.93
C LYS A 22 -9.94 7.81 -2.26
N SER A 23 -9.56 6.54 -2.25
CA SER A 23 -9.11 5.83 -3.45
C SER A 23 -10.23 5.14 -4.21
N GLY A 24 -11.40 4.95 -3.58
CA GLY A 24 -12.50 4.20 -4.18
C GLY A 24 -12.26 2.68 -4.17
N THR A 25 -11.27 2.22 -3.42
CA THR A 25 -11.02 0.79 -3.24
C THR A 25 -11.70 0.30 -1.97
N THR A 26 -11.70 -1.01 -1.77
CA THR A 26 -12.21 -1.64 -0.56
C THR A 26 -11.11 -2.55 0.01
N THR A 27 -11.34 -3.09 1.21
CA THR A 27 -10.46 -4.12 1.72
C THR A 27 -10.76 -5.44 1.04
N HIS A 28 -9.79 -6.39 1.11
CA HIS A 28 -9.96 -7.72 0.55
C HIS A 28 -11.18 -8.39 1.17
N PRO A 29 -12.05 -9.06 0.37
CA PRO A 29 -13.25 -9.70 0.91
C PRO A 29 -12.95 -10.88 1.85
N ASN A 30 -11.77 -11.50 1.75
CA ASN A 30 -11.32 -12.49 2.71
C ASN A 30 -10.75 -11.75 3.92
N LYS A 31 -11.48 -11.80 5.04
CA LYS A 31 -11.10 -11.10 6.26
C LYS A 31 -9.72 -11.52 6.79
N GLU A 32 -9.33 -12.77 6.61
CA GLU A 32 -8.02 -13.25 7.04
C GLU A 32 -6.88 -12.52 6.33
N VAL A 33 -7.03 -12.25 5.04
CA VAL A 33 -6.04 -11.48 4.27
C VAL A 33 -5.93 -10.07 4.83
N THR A 34 -7.06 -9.38 4.99
CA THR A 34 -7.10 -8.02 5.53
C THR A 34 -6.49 -7.96 6.93
N ASP A 35 -6.91 -8.86 7.81
CA ASP A 35 -6.44 -8.87 9.20
C ASP A 35 -4.92 -9.13 9.27
N SER A 36 -4.40 -10.04 8.47
CA SER A 36 -2.96 -10.33 8.43
C SER A 36 -2.14 -9.11 8.04
N VAL A 37 -2.61 -8.36 7.05
CA VAL A 37 -1.90 -7.16 6.59
C VAL A 37 -1.99 -6.04 7.64
N VAL A 38 -3.16 -5.86 8.24
CA VAL A 38 -3.36 -4.86 9.31
C VAL A 38 -2.41 -5.16 10.48
N LEU A 39 -2.32 -6.41 10.91
CA LEU A 39 -1.42 -6.81 11.99
C LEU A 39 0.05 -6.57 11.63
N GLY A 40 0.44 -6.90 10.40
CA GLY A 40 1.81 -6.65 9.92
C GLY A 40 2.17 -5.18 9.91
N LEU A 41 1.25 -4.32 9.47
CA LEU A 41 1.45 -2.87 9.50
C LEU A 41 1.58 -2.36 10.94
N ALA A 42 0.73 -2.85 11.84
CA ALA A 42 0.77 -2.46 13.26
C ALA A 42 2.06 -2.91 13.92
N GLN A 43 2.54 -4.11 13.61
CA GLN A 43 3.84 -4.59 14.11
C GLN A 43 4.98 -3.67 13.66
N ASN A 44 4.94 -3.20 12.42
CA ASN A 44 5.95 -2.28 11.93
C ASN A 44 5.87 -0.91 12.59
N ILE A 45 4.66 -0.43 12.94
CA ILE A 45 4.53 0.78 13.76
C ILE A 45 5.23 0.60 15.11
N ASP A 46 4.99 -0.54 15.78
CA ASP A 46 5.61 -0.82 17.07
C ASP A 46 7.14 -0.94 16.96
N GLU A 47 7.62 -1.54 15.88
CA GLU A 47 9.06 -1.79 15.68
C GLU A 47 9.83 -0.54 15.24
N VAL A 48 9.30 0.21 14.27
CA VAL A 48 10.03 1.33 13.65
C VAL A 48 9.25 2.64 13.59
N GLY A 49 8.09 2.70 14.21
CA GLY A 49 7.29 3.93 14.35
C GLY A 49 6.39 4.29 13.17
N ARG A 50 6.41 3.53 12.07
CA ARG A 50 5.61 3.83 10.88
C ARG A 50 5.05 2.56 10.25
N PRO A 51 3.88 2.64 9.55
CA PRO A 51 3.24 1.47 8.95
C PRO A 51 3.92 1.06 7.63
N LEU A 52 5.11 0.48 7.76
CA LEU A 52 5.87 -0.03 6.62
C LEU A 52 5.16 -1.25 6.02
N CYS A 53 5.10 -1.34 4.68
CA CYS A 53 4.41 -2.45 4.00
C CYS A 53 4.97 -3.81 4.43
N PRO A 54 4.13 -4.71 4.99
CA PRO A 54 4.63 -5.98 5.53
C PRO A 54 4.91 -7.05 4.47
N CYS A 55 4.56 -6.80 3.23
CA CYS A 55 4.70 -7.78 2.15
C CYS A 55 6.04 -7.71 1.44
N ARG A 56 7.00 -6.98 1.98
CA ARG A 56 8.34 -6.83 1.42
C ARG A 56 9.39 -7.16 2.45
N PHE A 57 10.55 -7.60 1.98
CA PHE A 57 11.74 -7.74 2.82
C PHE A 57 12.56 -6.45 2.76
N TYR A 58 13.05 -6.00 3.92
CA TYR A 58 13.90 -4.81 4.03
C TYR A 58 15.20 -5.19 4.71
N PRO A 59 16.34 -4.88 4.08
CA PRO A 59 17.63 -5.12 4.76
C PRO A 59 17.76 -4.33 6.06
N ASP A 60 17.20 -3.12 6.11
CA ASP A 60 17.23 -2.28 7.30
C ASP A 60 15.95 -1.44 7.36
N LYS A 61 15.00 -1.89 8.18
CA LYS A 61 13.71 -1.20 8.34
C LYS A 61 13.87 0.22 8.87
N LYS A 62 14.84 0.46 9.74
CA LYS A 62 15.07 1.79 10.34
C LYS A 62 15.51 2.79 9.28
N GLU A 63 16.30 2.36 8.31
CA GLU A 63 16.67 3.20 7.18
C GLU A 63 15.50 3.38 6.21
N GLU A 64 14.75 2.31 5.94
CA GLU A 64 13.64 2.37 5.00
C GLU A 64 12.54 3.35 5.43
N VAL A 65 12.25 3.44 6.74
CA VAL A 65 11.17 4.33 7.22
C VAL A 65 11.51 5.81 7.10
N LYS A 66 12.73 6.17 6.78
CA LYS A 66 13.11 7.55 6.46
C LYS A 66 12.56 8.00 5.11
N HIS A 67 12.12 7.04 4.29
CA HIS A 67 11.57 7.28 2.96
C HIS A 67 10.08 6.92 2.93
N ARG A 68 9.31 7.62 2.08
CA ARG A 68 7.87 7.37 1.96
C ARG A 68 7.52 6.18 1.07
N THR A 69 8.46 5.67 0.31
CA THR A 69 8.23 4.69 -0.76
C THR A 69 7.31 3.54 -0.35
N TRP A 70 7.60 2.91 0.78
CA TRP A 70 6.86 1.72 1.24
C TRP A 70 6.05 1.95 2.51
N ILE A 71 5.88 3.21 2.92
CA ILE A 71 4.95 3.54 4.02
C ILE A 71 3.53 3.44 3.47
N CYS A 72 2.68 2.65 4.14
CA CYS A 72 1.30 2.41 3.68
C CYS A 72 0.42 3.65 3.84
N PRO A 73 -0.33 4.04 2.80
CA PRO A 73 -0.37 3.45 1.45
C PRO A 73 0.87 3.81 0.66
N CYS A 74 1.53 2.80 0.11
CA CYS A 74 2.83 2.97 -0.55
C CYS A 74 2.70 3.76 -1.86
N ASP A 75 3.85 4.17 -2.42
CA ASP A 75 3.86 4.96 -3.65
C ASP A 75 3.19 4.22 -4.81
N ASP A 76 3.41 2.90 -4.94
CA ASP A 76 2.74 2.14 -5.99
C ASP A 76 1.21 2.20 -5.87
N MET A 77 0.68 2.16 -4.65
CA MET A 77 -0.76 2.31 -4.44
C MET A 77 -1.24 3.73 -4.80
N GLN A 78 -0.47 4.73 -4.43
CA GLN A 78 -0.85 6.13 -4.70
C GLN A 78 -0.71 6.49 -6.18
N ILE A 79 0.35 6.02 -6.85
CA ILE A 79 0.60 6.31 -8.26
C ILE A 79 -0.28 5.46 -9.18
N TYR A 80 -0.33 4.15 -8.93
CA TYR A 80 -0.94 3.18 -9.84
C TYR A 80 -2.20 2.53 -9.29
N LYS A 81 -2.58 2.81 -8.06
CA LYS A 81 -3.67 2.17 -7.32
C LYS A 81 -3.46 0.65 -7.19
N TYR A 82 -2.21 0.21 -7.13
CA TYR A 82 -1.86 -1.19 -6.97
C TYR A 82 -1.28 -1.46 -5.59
N CYS A 83 -1.96 -2.30 -4.79
CA CYS A 83 -1.51 -2.68 -3.45
C CYS A 83 -0.86 -4.06 -3.48
N HIS A 84 0.43 -4.14 -3.16
CA HIS A 84 1.18 -5.39 -3.17
C HIS A 84 0.66 -6.42 -2.16
N CYS A 85 0.06 -5.96 -1.06
CA CYS A 85 -0.49 -6.83 -0.02
C CYS A 85 -1.94 -7.25 -0.25
N LEU A 86 -2.57 -6.73 -1.30
CA LEU A 86 -4.01 -6.90 -1.56
C LEU A 86 -4.88 -6.39 -0.40
N LEU A 87 -4.39 -5.40 0.33
CA LEU A 87 -5.16 -4.73 1.38
C LEU A 87 -6.22 -3.81 0.76
N PHE A 88 -5.83 -3.09 -0.30
CA PHE A 88 -6.72 -2.20 -1.04
C PHE A 88 -7.01 -2.82 -2.40
N THR A 89 -8.24 -3.31 -2.58
CA THR A 89 -8.63 -4.05 -3.78
C THR A 89 -9.97 -3.57 -4.31
N LYS A 90 -10.39 -4.10 -5.46
CA LYS A 90 -11.78 -4.07 -5.86
C LYS A 90 -12.60 -4.94 -4.91
N ALA A 91 -13.92 -4.81 -4.97
CA ALA A 91 -14.81 -5.59 -4.09
C ALA A 91 -14.64 -7.12 -4.22
N ASP A 92 -14.14 -7.60 -5.35
CA ASP A 92 -13.91 -9.02 -5.60
C ASP A 92 -12.55 -9.54 -5.10
N GLY A 93 -11.73 -8.66 -4.52
CA GLY A 93 -10.41 -9.02 -4.00
C GLY A 93 -9.28 -8.92 -5.01
N ASN A 94 -9.58 -8.54 -6.25
CA ASN A 94 -8.55 -8.35 -7.27
C ASN A 94 -7.95 -6.93 -7.20
N PRO A 95 -6.65 -6.79 -7.42
CA PRO A 95 -6.03 -5.48 -7.46
C PRO A 95 -6.38 -4.74 -8.76
N ILE A 96 -6.20 -3.43 -8.76
CA ILE A 96 -6.29 -2.63 -9.99
C ILE A 96 -4.90 -2.67 -10.64
N THR A 97 -4.82 -3.00 -11.93
CA THR A 97 -3.53 -3.12 -12.63
C THR A 97 -3.42 -2.27 -13.88
N GLU A 98 -4.53 -1.65 -14.33
CA GLU A 98 -4.54 -0.96 -15.63
C GLU A 98 -3.55 0.21 -15.73
N TYR A 99 -3.11 0.75 -14.59
CA TYR A 99 -2.16 1.87 -14.57
C TYR A 99 -0.70 1.46 -14.45
N LEU A 100 -0.46 0.17 -14.21
CA LEU A 100 0.91 -0.33 -14.02
C LEU A 100 1.71 -0.28 -15.33
N PRO A 101 3.04 -0.10 -15.22
CA PRO A 101 3.91 -0.26 -16.40
C PRO A 101 3.76 -1.66 -17.00
N GLN A 102 3.93 -1.75 -18.31
CA GLN A 102 3.66 -2.97 -19.09
C GLN A 102 4.33 -4.23 -18.53
N TYR A 103 5.54 -4.11 -18.01
CA TYR A 103 6.31 -5.26 -17.51
C TYR A 103 6.23 -5.44 -16.00
N HIS A 104 5.32 -4.72 -15.33
CA HIS A 104 5.18 -4.83 -13.87
C HIS A 104 4.68 -6.23 -13.48
N ASP A 105 5.18 -6.73 -12.34
CA ASP A 105 4.80 -8.04 -11.81
C ASP A 105 3.30 -8.21 -11.61
N GLY A 106 2.60 -7.12 -11.25
CA GLY A 106 1.15 -7.14 -11.08
C GLY A 106 0.41 -7.51 -12.36
N ILE A 107 0.88 -7.00 -13.51
CA ILE A 107 0.29 -7.34 -14.82
C ILE A 107 0.61 -8.80 -15.16
N GLN A 108 1.82 -9.25 -14.88
CA GLN A 108 2.21 -10.65 -15.11
C GLN A 108 1.34 -11.62 -14.30
N ALA A 109 1.03 -11.27 -13.06
CA ALA A 109 0.27 -12.12 -12.14
C ALA A 109 -1.24 -12.09 -12.41
N TYR A 110 -1.80 -10.93 -12.73
CA TYR A 110 -3.25 -10.71 -12.75
C TYR A 110 -3.82 -10.27 -14.09
N GLY A 111 -2.98 -9.91 -15.06
CA GLY A 111 -3.45 -9.31 -16.32
C GLY A 111 -3.90 -7.86 -16.09
N ILE A 112 -4.69 -7.33 -17.03
CA ILE A 112 -5.18 -5.95 -16.95
C ILE A 112 -6.54 -5.93 -16.25
N ILE A 113 -6.60 -5.29 -15.09
CA ILE A 113 -7.81 -5.16 -14.27
C ILE A 113 -8.16 -3.68 -14.18
N LYS A 114 -9.33 -3.32 -14.67
CA LYS A 114 -9.80 -1.94 -14.76
C LYS A 114 -10.19 -1.36 -13.40
N ASP A 115 -10.00 -0.06 -13.27
CA ASP A 115 -10.39 0.70 -12.07
C ASP A 115 -11.87 1.10 -12.18
N PRO A 116 -12.73 0.63 -11.24
CA PRO A 116 -14.15 1.00 -11.28
C PRO A 116 -14.41 2.46 -10.86
N THR A 117 -13.43 3.13 -10.25
CA THR A 117 -13.57 4.51 -9.78
C THR A 117 -12.33 5.33 -10.16
N PRO A 118 -12.12 5.58 -11.47
CA PRO A 118 -10.84 6.15 -11.93
C PRO A 118 -10.53 7.56 -11.41
N ASP A 119 -11.54 8.30 -10.96
CA ASP A 119 -11.33 9.66 -10.46
C ASP A 119 -10.94 9.70 -8.98
N LYS A 120 -11.13 8.61 -8.26
CA LYS A 120 -10.80 8.54 -6.84
C LYS A 120 -9.29 8.35 -6.64
N GLY A 121 -8.71 9.12 -5.72
CA GLY A 121 -7.29 9.00 -5.38
C GLY A 121 -6.33 9.73 -6.31
N ARG A 122 -6.82 10.30 -7.39
CA ARG A 122 -5.97 10.98 -8.40
C ARG A 122 -5.21 12.17 -7.84
N ALA A 123 -5.75 12.87 -6.85
CA ALA A 123 -5.10 14.03 -6.25
C ALA A 123 -3.74 13.67 -5.61
N LEU A 124 -3.54 12.42 -5.23
CA LEU A 124 -2.31 11.97 -4.59
C LEU A 124 -1.24 11.54 -5.59
N LYS A 125 -1.65 11.24 -6.82
CA LYS A 125 -0.77 10.67 -7.85
C LYS A 125 0.44 11.56 -8.16
N ASN A 126 0.20 12.83 -8.40
CA ASN A 126 1.26 13.76 -8.79
C ASN A 126 2.34 13.89 -7.71
N LYS A 127 1.90 13.97 -6.45
CA LYS A 127 2.83 14.03 -5.31
C LYS A 127 3.68 12.77 -5.20
N ALA A 128 3.05 11.61 -5.37
CA ALA A 128 3.75 10.34 -5.27
C ALA A 128 4.75 10.16 -6.41
N GLU A 129 4.37 10.54 -7.63
CA GLU A 129 5.28 10.50 -8.78
C GLU A 129 6.50 11.39 -8.56
N GLU A 130 6.29 12.57 -8.00
CA GLU A 130 7.36 13.50 -7.70
C GLU A 130 8.34 12.91 -6.68
N ARG A 131 7.81 12.30 -5.60
CA ARG A 131 8.64 11.63 -4.59
C ARG A 131 9.45 10.48 -5.19
N GLU A 132 8.83 9.67 -6.04
CA GLU A 132 9.51 8.55 -6.71
C GLU A 132 10.64 9.06 -7.61
N LYS A 133 10.40 10.14 -8.35
CA LYS A 133 11.38 10.77 -9.20
C LYS A 133 12.59 11.26 -8.39
N GLU A 134 12.33 11.95 -7.28
CA GLU A 134 13.38 12.43 -6.38
C GLU A 134 14.19 11.27 -5.80
N ARG A 135 13.52 10.19 -5.42
CA ARG A 135 14.17 9.00 -4.88
C ARG A 135 15.14 8.40 -5.91
N VAL A 136 14.71 8.27 -7.15
CA VAL A 136 15.54 7.72 -8.23
C VAL A 136 16.75 8.62 -8.49
N GLU A 137 16.55 9.93 -8.53
CA GLU A 137 17.63 10.90 -8.72
C GLU A 137 18.69 10.81 -7.62
N ARG A 138 18.27 10.61 -6.36
CA ARG A 138 19.19 10.47 -5.24
C ARG A 138 20.01 9.20 -5.27
N GLN A 139 19.53 8.16 -5.96
CA GLN A 139 20.21 6.88 -6.09
C GLN A 139 21.16 6.82 -7.29
N SER A 140 21.07 7.75 -8.21
CA SER A 140 21.90 7.75 -9.44
C SER A 140 23.20 8.52 -9.31
#